data_ac0bed575df4addbf1c8b05afcb42c62
#
_entry.id   ac0bed575df4addbf1c8b05afcb42c62
#
_cell.length_a   1.000
_cell.length_b   1.000
_cell.length_c   1.000
_cell.angle_alpha   90.00
_cell.angle_beta   90.00
_cell.angle_gamma   90.00
#
_symmetry.space_group_name_H-M   'P 1'
#
loop_
_entity.id
_entity.type
_entity.pdbx_description
1 polymer ?
#
loop_
_entity_poly.entity_id
_entity_poly.type
_entity_poly.pdbx_seq_one_letter_code
_entity_poly.pdbx_strand_id
1 'polypeptide(L)'
;MRNVLMGLVCVYAMMAGAADRTDNLYLSHVHRGGGKLERPDNTLETFLWCWGNGSALECDCRCTADGVGIMFHDANLNRTPRGIPESWKKRKISEMKWEEIRDIDVGSYLSPEYASQRIPTIEAVMAAMKGHPTYLLFVDEKGAGPDRIAAEAKKFGVQDQVYYTGEVYTNGLRWTEVVPNGKTLLWVGAWPKNHSPEEIKRTEAHYEKVFNEVRAGGWKGVSAVSLHTYYNTRYADPFVPSTAYLKKLIDECHAHGVKVCSIPFEGGETEEVYRKLWELGCDAFSTDYPSVMFKVIRDLKAQAGK
;
A
#
# COMPACT_ATOMS: atom_id res chain seq x y z
N MET A 1 -45.89 -12.21 -11.97
CA MET A 1 -45.00 -11.36 -12.78
C MET A 1 -44.17 -10.34 -11.95
N ARG A 2 -44.69 -9.73 -10.85
CA ARG A 2 -43.94 -8.76 -10.03
C ARG A 2 -42.71 -9.36 -9.30
N ASN A 3 -42.79 -10.62 -8.86
CA ASN A 3 -41.68 -11.25 -8.10
C ASN A 3 -40.53 -11.75 -8.98
N VAL A 4 -40.77 -12.02 -10.28
CA VAL A 4 -39.72 -12.41 -11.24
C VAL A 4 -38.89 -11.20 -11.66
N LEU A 5 -39.52 -10.02 -11.76
CA LEU A 5 -38.79 -8.77 -12.10
C LEU A 5 -37.85 -8.32 -10.96
N MET A 6 -38.27 -8.53 -9.71
CA MET A 6 -37.44 -8.16 -8.54
C MET A 6 -36.21 -9.07 -8.39
N GLY A 7 -36.33 -10.35 -8.70
CA GLY A 7 -35.20 -11.28 -8.71
C GLY A 7 -34.18 -10.99 -9.82
N LEU A 8 -34.63 -10.59 -11.00
CA LEU A 8 -33.74 -10.20 -12.11
C LEU A 8 -32.99 -8.90 -11.84
N VAL A 9 -33.65 -7.92 -11.22
CA VAL A 9 -33.00 -6.64 -10.86
C VAL A 9 -31.93 -6.84 -9.78
N CYS A 10 -32.17 -7.71 -8.78
CA CYS A 10 -31.15 -8.03 -7.77
C CYS A 10 -29.95 -8.79 -8.35
N VAL A 11 -30.17 -9.74 -9.28
CA VAL A 11 -29.09 -10.48 -9.95
C VAL A 11 -28.30 -9.55 -10.89
N TYR A 12 -28.96 -8.66 -11.60
CA TYR A 12 -28.27 -7.68 -12.47
C TYR A 12 -27.48 -6.64 -11.67
N ALA A 13 -28.00 -6.18 -10.53
CA ALA A 13 -27.28 -5.27 -9.63
C ALA A 13 -26.06 -5.95 -8.98
N MET A 14 -26.14 -7.26 -8.65
CA MET A 14 -24.98 -8.02 -8.15
C MET A 14 -23.92 -8.24 -9.23
N MET A 15 -24.31 -8.48 -10.48
CA MET A 15 -23.35 -8.65 -11.59
C MET A 15 -22.68 -7.32 -11.99
N ALA A 16 -23.43 -6.23 -12.04
CA ALA A 16 -22.87 -4.91 -12.31
C ALA A 16 -21.89 -4.47 -11.19
N GLY A 17 -22.22 -4.75 -9.91
CA GLY A 17 -21.35 -4.46 -8.78
C GLY A 17 -20.06 -5.30 -8.77
N ALA A 18 -20.09 -6.55 -9.27
CA ALA A 18 -18.89 -7.40 -9.32
C ALA A 18 -17.93 -6.98 -10.44
N ALA A 19 -18.43 -6.60 -11.62
CA ALA A 19 -17.59 -6.11 -12.73
C ALA A 19 -16.93 -4.76 -12.37
N ASP A 20 -17.67 -3.84 -11.77
CA ASP A 20 -17.15 -2.52 -11.33
C ASP A 20 -16.08 -2.68 -10.24
N ARG A 21 -16.19 -3.70 -9.38
CA ARG A 21 -15.21 -3.90 -8.32
C ARG A 21 -13.87 -4.46 -8.81
N THR A 22 -13.85 -5.30 -9.86
CA THR A 22 -12.58 -5.78 -10.43
C THR A 22 -11.77 -4.68 -11.09
N ASP A 23 -12.41 -3.57 -11.49
CA ASP A 23 -11.72 -2.39 -11.98
C ASP A 23 -10.89 -1.74 -10.87
N ASN A 24 -11.26 -1.88 -9.59
CA ASN A 24 -10.50 -1.34 -8.47
C ASN A 24 -9.21 -2.14 -8.16
N LEU A 25 -9.05 -3.34 -8.70
CA LEU A 25 -7.84 -4.17 -8.49
C LEU A 25 -6.55 -3.50 -8.99
N TYR A 26 -6.65 -2.42 -9.78
CA TYR A 26 -5.49 -1.58 -10.14
C TYR A 26 -4.85 -0.89 -8.92
N LEU A 27 -5.59 -0.76 -7.81
CA LEU A 27 -5.08 -0.23 -6.54
C LEU A 27 -4.26 -1.26 -5.74
N SER A 28 -4.27 -2.53 -6.16
CA SER A 28 -3.45 -3.54 -5.50
C SER A 28 -1.98 -3.21 -5.68
N HIS A 29 -1.24 -3.17 -4.57
CA HIS A 29 0.12 -2.67 -4.56
C HIS A 29 1.06 -3.58 -3.78
N VAL A 30 2.29 -3.68 -4.26
CA VAL A 30 3.36 -4.46 -3.62
C VAL A 30 4.08 -3.57 -2.61
N HIS A 31 4.13 -3.98 -1.36
CA HIS A 31 4.85 -3.30 -0.27
C HIS A 31 6.33 -3.17 -0.64
N ARG A 32 6.87 -1.96 -0.60
CA ARG A 32 8.23 -1.59 -1.03
C ARG A 32 8.60 -2.01 -2.45
N GLY A 33 7.60 -2.25 -3.31
CA GLY A 33 7.76 -2.70 -4.68
C GLY A 33 8.17 -4.16 -4.87
N GLY A 34 8.80 -4.79 -3.88
CA GLY A 34 9.34 -6.14 -3.96
C GLY A 34 8.73 -7.15 -3.00
N GLY A 35 7.91 -6.67 -2.06
CA GLY A 35 7.42 -7.49 -0.96
C GLY A 35 8.56 -7.88 -0.01
N LYS A 36 8.37 -8.97 0.73
CA LYS A 36 9.29 -9.34 1.80
C LYS A 36 10.52 -10.12 1.33
N LEU A 37 10.37 -10.98 0.32
CA LEU A 37 11.40 -11.96 -0.07
C LEU A 37 11.57 -12.13 -1.57
N GLU A 38 10.78 -11.48 -2.42
CA GLU A 38 10.81 -11.76 -3.86
C GLU A 38 11.75 -10.82 -4.63
N ARG A 39 11.84 -9.55 -4.20
CA ARG A 39 12.73 -8.54 -4.78
C ARG A 39 13.29 -7.61 -3.70
N PRO A 40 14.43 -6.93 -3.97
CA PRO A 40 14.95 -5.94 -3.02
C PRO A 40 13.99 -4.79 -2.76
N ASP A 41 13.96 -4.31 -1.51
CA ASP A 41 13.12 -3.17 -1.08
C ASP A 41 13.50 -1.88 -1.81
N ASN A 42 12.52 -1.10 -2.22
CA ASN A 42 12.68 0.32 -2.58
C ASN A 42 13.79 0.58 -3.61
N THR A 43 13.98 -0.28 -4.61
CA THR A 43 14.93 -0.05 -5.71
C THR A 43 14.21 0.23 -7.03
N LEU A 44 14.83 0.99 -7.93
CA LEU A 44 14.20 1.35 -9.19
C LEU A 44 13.93 0.13 -10.08
N GLU A 45 14.85 -0.82 -10.12
CA GLU A 45 14.72 -2.06 -10.88
C GLU A 45 13.54 -2.91 -10.37
N THR A 46 13.37 -2.95 -9.06
CA THR A 46 12.22 -3.61 -8.42
C THR A 46 10.91 -2.90 -8.78
N PHE A 47 10.88 -1.58 -8.78
CA PHE A 47 9.70 -0.81 -9.16
C PHE A 47 9.32 -1.04 -10.63
N LEU A 48 10.30 -1.03 -11.54
CA LEU A 48 10.07 -1.34 -12.95
C LEU A 48 9.54 -2.77 -13.15
N TRP A 49 10.06 -3.74 -12.39
CA TRP A 49 9.55 -5.10 -12.40
C TRP A 49 8.09 -5.16 -11.92
N CYS A 50 7.75 -4.48 -10.84
CA CYS A 50 6.40 -4.46 -10.28
C CYS A 50 5.39 -3.84 -11.28
N TRP A 51 5.69 -2.68 -11.81
CA TRP A 51 4.87 -2.03 -12.85
C TRP A 51 4.77 -2.87 -14.12
N GLY A 52 5.87 -3.53 -14.53
CA GLY A 52 5.89 -4.46 -15.67
C GLY A 52 4.97 -5.66 -15.50
N ASN A 53 4.65 -6.04 -14.26
CA ASN A 53 3.64 -7.06 -13.93
C ASN A 53 2.21 -6.48 -13.83
N GLY A 54 2.01 -5.20 -14.14
CA GLY A 54 0.71 -4.54 -14.13
C GLY A 54 0.15 -4.24 -12.74
N SER A 55 1.00 -4.17 -11.72
CA SER A 55 0.64 -3.84 -10.35
C SER A 55 1.09 -2.44 -9.98
N ALA A 56 0.35 -1.77 -9.10
CA ALA A 56 0.86 -0.63 -8.36
C ALA A 56 1.92 -1.09 -7.35
N LEU A 57 2.67 -0.15 -6.81
CA LEU A 57 3.63 -0.42 -5.74
C LEU A 57 3.58 0.65 -4.66
N GLU A 58 3.96 0.25 -3.47
CA GLU A 58 4.22 1.18 -2.37
C GLU A 58 5.72 1.35 -2.19
N CYS A 59 6.13 2.51 -1.73
CA CYS A 59 7.52 2.85 -1.44
C CYS A 59 7.62 3.82 -0.28
N ASP A 60 8.77 3.79 0.40
CA ASP A 60 9.06 4.65 1.55
C ASP A 60 9.92 5.85 1.13
N CYS A 61 9.48 7.07 1.40
CA CYS A 61 10.21 8.27 1.02
C CYS A 61 10.87 8.96 2.22
N ARG A 62 12.20 9.02 2.22
CA ARG A 62 13.03 9.74 3.20
C ARG A 62 13.75 10.92 2.58
N CYS A 63 14.36 11.73 3.44
CA CYS A 63 15.17 12.87 3.04
C CYS A 63 16.57 12.76 3.64
N THR A 64 17.60 13.03 2.84
CA THR A 64 18.99 13.14 3.27
C THR A 64 19.27 14.48 3.95
N ALA A 65 20.44 14.61 4.57
CA ALA A 65 20.88 15.86 5.24
C ALA A 65 20.93 17.08 4.29
N ASP A 66 21.28 16.86 3.04
CA ASP A 66 21.33 17.88 1.98
C ASP A 66 20.00 18.04 1.21
N GLY A 67 18.94 17.41 1.72
CA GLY A 67 17.59 17.63 1.23
C GLY A 67 17.20 16.82 0.00
N VAL A 68 17.94 15.78 -0.39
CA VAL A 68 17.55 14.88 -1.50
C VAL A 68 16.51 13.88 -1.01
N GLY A 69 15.37 13.79 -1.70
CA GLY A 69 14.36 12.77 -1.47
C GLY A 69 14.81 11.44 -2.07
N ILE A 70 14.73 10.37 -1.28
CA ILE A 70 15.17 9.01 -1.66
C ILE A 70 14.12 7.97 -1.28
N MET A 71 14.09 6.84 -2.00
CA MET A 71 13.26 5.70 -1.62
C MET A 71 14.04 4.75 -0.71
N PHE A 72 13.70 4.77 0.58
CA PHE A 72 14.37 3.97 1.59
C PHE A 72 13.54 3.86 2.86
N HIS A 73 13.30 2.63 3.35
CA HIS A 73 12.43 2.41 4.52
C HIS A 73 13.06 2.81 5.84
N ASP A 74 14.28 2.30 6.13
CA ASP A 74 14.85 2.38 7.47
C ASP A 74 15.40 3.78 7.78
N ALA A 75 15.40 4.17 9.04
CA ALA A 75 16.00 5.43 9.45
C ALA A 75 17.53 5.41 9.37
N ASN A 76 18.14 4.22 9.27
CA ASN A 76 19.58 4.00 9.23
C ASN A 76 19.97 2.89 8.25
N LEU A 77 21.28 2.64 8.09
CA LEU A 77 21.82 1.70 7.09
C LEU A 77 22.00 0.26 7.62
N ASN A 78 21.25 -0.16 8.65
CA ASN A 78 21.54 -1.43 9.32
C ASN A 78 21.03 -2.69 8.56
N ARG A 79 19.87 -2.62 7.92
CA ARG A 79 19.17 -3.81 7.41
C ARG A 79 19.58 -4.22 5.99
N THR A 80 19.34 -3.36 5.01
CA THR A 80 19.53 -3.69 3.58
C THR A 80 20.92 -3.37 3.03
N PRO A 81 21.60 -2.27 3.39
CA PRO A 81 22.92 -1.94 2.86
C PRO A 81 23.97 -3.02 3.10
N ARG A 82 24.80 -3.26 2.08
CA ARG A 82 25.95 -4.20 2.11
C ARG A 82 27.22 -3.47 1.68
N GLY A 83 28.37 -4.05 2.07
CA GLY A 83 29.67 -3.50 1.72
C GLY A 83 30.02 -2.16 2.40
N ILE A 84 29.29 -1.75 3.44
CA ILE A 84 29.52 -0.51 4.17
C ILE A 84 30.31 -0.73 5.47
N PRO A 85 31.08 0.27 5.97
CA PRO A 85 31.73 0.19 7.27
C PRO A 85 30.72 -0.07 8.40
N GLU A 86 31.11 -0.83 9.41
CA GLU A 86 30.25 -1.13 10.56
C GLU A 86 29.78 0.15 11.29
N SER A 87 30.66 1.16 11.36
CA SER A 87 30.34 2.47 11.94
C SER A 87 29.23 3.23 11.20
N TRP A 88 28.96 2.89 9.93
CA TRP A 88 27.92 3.53 9.15
C TRP A 88 26.53 2.95 9.41
N LYS A 89 26.43 1.70 9.84
CA LYS A 89 25.15 1.01 10.02
C LYS A 89 24.17 1.76 10.91
N LYS A 90 24.65 2.43 11.96
CA LYS A 90 23.81 3.20 12.90
C LYS A 90 23.60 4.66 12.51
N ARG A 91 24.29 5.17 11.48
CA ARG A 91 24.11 6.55 11.00
C ARG A 91 22.71 6.71 10.42
N LYS A 92 22.06 7.81 10.78
CA LYS A 92 20.73 8.11 10.24
C LYS A 92 20.83 8.69 8.84
N ILE A 93 19.90 8.32 7.98
CA ILE A 93 19.78 8.87 6.62
C ILE A 93 19.68 10.40 6.65
N SER A 94 18.94 10.98 7.59
CA SER A 94 18.79 12.42 7.76
C SER A 94 20.08 13.15 8.18
N GLU A 95 21.14 12.41 8.53
CA GLU A 95 22.47 12.93 8.92
C GLU A 95 23.52 12.68 7.82
N MET A 96 23.15 12.07 6.68
CA MET A 96 24.03 11.72 5.58
C MET A 96 23.66 12.51 4.32
N LYS A 97 24.66 12.93 3.57
CA LYS A 97 24.47 13.55 2.25
C LYS A 97 24.21 12.48 1.20
N TRP A 98 23.49 12.85 0.15
CA TRP A 98 23.22 11.95 -0.97
C TRP A 98 24.50 11.34 -1.58
N GLU A 99 25.52 12.14 -1.74
CA GLU A 99 26.83 11.73 -2.28
C GLU A 99 27.49 10.59 -1.46
N GLU A 100 27.21 10.49 -0.16
CA GLU A 100 27.77 9.44 0.70
C GLU A 100 27.06 8.09 0.50
N ILE A 101 25.78 8.08 0.06
CA ILE A 101 24.93 6.86 0.08
C ILE A 101 24.50 6.39 -1.30
N ARG A 102 24.63 7.19 -2.35
CA ARG A 102 24.10 6.89 -3.68
C ARG A 102 24.65 5.61 -4.32
N ASP A 103 25.87 5.23 -3.98
CA ASP A 103 26.55 4.07 -4.56
C ASP A 103 26.51 2.82 -3.67
N ILE A 104 25.79 2.88 -2.54
CA ILE A 104 25.65 1.75 -1.62
C ILE A 104 24.81 0.64 -2.25
N ASP A 105 25.30 -0.59 -2.17
CA ASP A 105 24.56 -1.79 -2.53
C ASP A 105 23.42 -2.03 -1.53
N VAL A 106 22.18 -2.00 -2.04
CA VAL A 106 20.96 -2.26 -1.27
C VAL A 106 20.15 -3.43 -1.81
N GLY A 107 20.75 -4.23 -2.71
CA GLY A 107 20.08 -5.39 -3.31
C GLY A 107 20.65 -6.72 -2.84
N SER A 108 21.97 -6.84 -2.67
CA SER A 108 22.60 -8.12 -2.36
C SER A 108 22.30 -8.67 -0.94
N TYR A 109 21.59 -7.93 -0.12
CA TYR A 109 21.06 -8.47 1.15
C TYR A 109 20.05 -9.60 0.90
N LEU A 110 19.36 -9.56 -0.23
CA LEU A 110 18.39 -10.58 -0.64
C LEU A 110 19.05 -11.69 -1.45
N SER A 111 19.81 -11.32 -2.51
CA SER A 111 20.57 -12.25 -3.33
C SER A 111 21.74 -11.53 -4.01
N PRO A 112 22.90 -12.20 -4.22
CA PRO A 112 24.05 -11.61 -4.94
C PRO A 112 23.72 -11.10 -6.35
N GLU A 113 22.71 -11.64 -7.01
CA GLU A 113 22.27 -11.18 -8.34
C GLU A 113 21.78 -9.74 -8.35
N TYR A 114 21.39 -9.19 -7.19
CA TYR A 114 20.89 -7.81 -7.03
C TYR A 114 21.98 -6.83 -6.56
N ALA A 115 23.24 -7.21 -6.52
CA ALA A 115 24.34 -6.37 -6.00
C ALA A 115 24.54 -5.04 -6.75
N SER A 116 24.00 -4.89 -7.97
CA SER A 116 24.02 -3.64 -8.72
C SER A 116 22.94 -2.63 -8.30
N GLN A 117 21.95 -3.04 -7.50
CA GLN A 117 20.83 -2.17 -7.16
C GLN A 117 21.22 -1.14 -6.11
N ARG A 118 20.74 0.08 -6.29
CA ARG A 118 21.08 1.26 -5.51
C ARG A 118 19.82 1.92 -4.96
N ILE A 119 20.01 2.79 -3.96
CA ILE A 119 18.93 3.64 -3.44
C ILE A 119 18.52 4.61 -4.56
N PRO A 120 17.28 4.62 -5.05
CA PRO A 120 16.86 5.61 -6.03
C PRO A 120 16.43 6.92 -5.37
N THR A 121 16.62 8.03 -6.09
CA THR A 121 15.99 9.30 -5.70
C THR A 121 14.52 9.30 -6.08
N ILE A 122 13.71 10.10 -5.37
CA ILE A 122 12.31 10.34 -5.75
C ILE A 122 12.23 10.89 -7.19
N GLU A 123 13.19 11.74 -7.58
CA GLU A 123 13.30 12.26 -8.93
C GLU A 123 13.45 11.15 -9.98
N ALA A 124 14.34 10.18 -9.75
CA ALA A 124 14.54 9.05 -10.68
C ALA A 124 13.28 8.20 -10.83
N VAL A 125 12.56 7.96 -9.73
CA VAL A 125 11.30 7.20 -9.72
C VAL A 125 10.20 7.95 -10.47
N MET A 126 10.00 9.25 -10.20
CA MET A 126 9.00 10.08 -10.90
C MET A 126 9.32 10.23 -12.40
N ALA A 127 10.62 10.29 -12.75
CA ALA A 127 11.05 10.31 -14.16
C ALA A 127 10.69 8.99 -14.87
N ALA A 128 10.82 7.85 -14.20
CA ALA A 128 10.45 6.54 -14.76
C ALA A 128 8.93 6.38 -14.96
N MET A 129 8.10 7.09 -14.18
CA MET A 129 6.64 7.08 -14.33
C MET A 129 6.17 7.93 -15.52
N LYS A 130 6.96 8.92 -15.94
CA LYS A 130 6.59 9.84 -17.02
C LYS A 130 6.31 9.11 -18.32
N GLY A 131 5.12 9.34 -18.90
CA GLY A 131 4.68 8.66 -20.12
C GLY A 131 4.09 7.25 -19.92
N HIS A 132 4.00 6.79 -18.69
CA HIS A 132 3.41 5.50 -18.31
C HIS A 132 2.22 5.71 -17.37
N PRO A 133 1.01 6.08 -17.87
CA PRO A 133 -0.12 6.47 -17.03
C PRO A 133 -0.66 5.34 -16.11
N THR A 134 -0.29 4.10 -16.38
CA THR A 134 -0.64 2.93 -15.54
C THR A 134 0.33 2.68 -14.39
N TYR A 135 1.46 3.40 -14.34
CA TYR A 135 2.41 3.29 -13.23
C TYR A 135 1.87 4.08 -12.05
N LEU A 136 1.35 3.39 -11.05
CA LEU A 136 0.85 3.99 -9.81
C LEU A 136 1.84 3.79 -8.68
N LEU A 137 2.01 4.82 -7.87
CA LEU A 137 2.95 4.88 -6.77
C LEU A 137 2.25 5.31 -5.48
N PHE A 138 2.29 4.45 -4.47
CA PHE A 138 1.85 4.74 -3.12
C PHE A 138 3.07 5.14 -2.30
N VAL A 139 3.18 6.42 -1.92
CA VAL A 139 4.37 6.95 -1.24
C VAL A 139 4.11 7.06 0.25
N ASP A 140 4.68 6.12 1.04
CA ASP A 140 4.69 6.21 2.50
C ASP A 140 5.76 7.21 2.96
N GLU A 141 5.29 8.28 3.59
CA GLU A 141 6.12 9.40 3.99
C GLU A 141 6.87 9.07 5.28
N LYS A 142 8.21 9.06 5.21
CA LYS A 142 9.13 8.78 6.32
C LYS A 142 10.04 9.98 6.66
N GLY A 143 9.52 11.22 6.53
CA GLY A 143 10.24 12.45 6.83
C GLY A 143 10.59 13.31 5.60
N ALA A 144 10.06 12.97 4.40
CA ALA A 144 10.21 13.82 3.21
C ALA A 144 9.19 14.97 3.16
N GLY A 145 8.02 14.77 3.74
CA GLY A 145 6.90 15.71 3.76
C GLY A 145 6.09 15.76 2.45
N PRO A 146 4.78 16.04 2.55
CA PRO A 146 3.88 16.05 1.39
C PRO A 146 4.25 17.11 0.35
N ASP A 147 4.71 18.28 0.78
CA ASP A 147 5.07 19.39 -0.13
C ASP A 147 6.23 19.02 -1.06
N ARG A 148 7.25 18.30 -0.57
CA ARG A 148 8.38 17.82 -1.38
C ARG A 148 7.92 16.77 -2.39
N ILE A 149 7.18 15.75 -1.93
CA ILE A 149 6.66 14.70 -2.81
C ILE A 149 5.80 15.34 -3.92
N ALA A 150 4.96 16.31 -3.56
CA ALA A 150 4.13 17.04 -4.52
C ALA A 150 4.96 17.84 -5.54
N ALA A 151 6.04 18.49 -5.08
CA ALA A 151 6.90 19.27 -5.98
C ALA A 151 7.55 18.37 -7.04
N GLU A 152 8.09 17.21 -6.65
CA GLU A 152 8.68 16.26 -7.59
C GLU A 152 7.61 15.64 -8.52
N ALA A 153 6.47 15.24 -8.00
CA ALA A 153 5.39 14.69 -8.84
C ALA A 153 4.91 15.71 -9.90
N LYS A 154 4.77 16.98 -9.54
CA LYS A 154 4.41 18.07 -10.47
C LYS A 154 5.50 18.33 -11.50
N LYS A 155 6.78 18.31 -11.13
CA LYS A 155 7.92 18.48 -12.02
C LYS A 155 7.89 17.51 -13.21
N PHE A 156 7.45 16.28 -12.97
CA PHE A 156 7.35 15.24 -14.00
C PHE A 156 5.95 15.08 -14.59
N GLY A 157 4.93 15.77 -14.06
CA GLY A 157 3.54 15.68 -14.51
C GLY A 157 2.87 14.36 -14.14
N VAL A 158 3.27 13.74 -13.02
CA VAL A 158 2.79 12.42 -12.57
C VAL A 158 1.97 12.48 -11.27
N GLN A 159 1.56 13.68 -10.83
CA GLN A 159 0.83 13.86 -9.57
C GLN A 159 -0.47 13.04 -9.49
N ASP A 160 -1.13 12.77 -10.60
CA ASP A 160 -2.36 11.97 -10.64
C ASP A 160 -2.11 10.45 -10.50
N GLN A 161 -0.85 10.04 -10.60
CA GLN A 161 -0.39 8.67 -10.46
C GLN A 161 0.16 8.37 -9.05
N VAL A 162 0.25 9.41 -8.19
CA VAL A 162 0.79 9.32 -6.84
C VAL A 162 -0.33 9.31 -5.81
N TYR A 163 -0.33 8.29 -4.95
CA TYR A 163 -1.12 8.24 -3.74
C TYR A 163 -0.20 8.59 -2.55
N TYR A 164 -0.52 9.65 -1.84
CA TYR A 164 0.14 9.93 -0.57
C TYR A 164 -0.32 8.93 0.47
N THR A 165 0.61 8.25 1.11
CA THR A 165 0.32 7.15 2.03
C THR A 165 0.91 7.44 3.41
N GLY A 166 0.21 7.07 4.47
CA GLY A 166 0.69 7.23 5.84
C GLY A 166 -0.39 6.96 6.89
N GLU A 167 0.04 6.92 8.15
CA GLU A 167 -0.85 6.64 9.31
C GLU A 167 -1.52 7.91 9.87
N VAL A 168 -1.05 9.10 9.49
CA VAL A 168 -1.51 10.38 10.04
C VAL A 168 -2.51 11.03 9.11
N TYR A 169 -3.79 11.03 9.50
CA TYR A 169 -4.90 11.58 8.72
C TYR A 169 -4.67 13.03 8.24
N THR A 170 -4.15 13.90 9.13
CA THR A 170 -3.92 15.32 8.80
C THR A 170 -2.86 15.53 7.71
N ASN A 171 -1.89 14.62 7.55
CA ASN A 171 -0.91 14.68 6.47
C ASN A 171 -1.57 14.40 5.11
N GLY A 172 -2.54 13.48 5.07
CA GLY A 172 -3.38 13.25 3.89
C GLY A 172 -4.20 14.50 3.50
N LEU A 173 -4.74 15.22 4.47
CA LEU A 173 -5.40 16.51 4.22
C LEU A 173 -4.42 17.51 3.58
N ARG A 174 -3.20 17.65 4.14
CA ARG A 174 -2.17 18.54 3.58
C ARG A 174 -1.81 18.15 2.14
N TRP A 175 -1.73 16.85 1.82
CA TRP A 175 -1.51 16.39 0.46
C TRP A 175 -2.59 16.90 -0.51
N THR A 176 -3.86 16.80 -0.14
CA THR A 176 -4.98 17.27 -1.00
C THR A 176 -5.03 18.79 -1.16
N GLU A 177 -4.42 19.55 -0.24
CA GLU A 177 -4.23 21.00 -0.40
C GLU A 177 -3.14 21.32 -1.41
N VAL A 178 -1.99 20.62 -1.37
CA VAL A 178 -0.85 20.89 -2.26
C VAL A 178 -1.00 20.23 -3.63
N VAL A 179 -1.78 19.16 -3.74
CA VAL A 179 -2.12 18.48 -4.99
C VAL A 179 -3.64 18.50 -5.17
N PRO A 180 -4.20 19.43 -5.95
CA PRO A 180 -5.64 19.46 -6.22
C PRO A 180 -6.11 18.11 -6.78
N ASN A 181 -7.15 17.52 -6.20
CA ASN A 181 -7.65 16.15 -6.46
C ASN A 181 -6.63 15.04 -6.15
N GLY A 182 -5.58 15.35 -5.37
CA GLY A 182 -4.58 14.39 -4.94
C GLY A 182 -5.21 13.21 -4.19
N LYS A 183 -4.74 12.01 -4.50
CA LYS A 183 -5.25 10.77 -3.92
C LYS A 183 -4.44 10.37 -2.70
N THR A 184 -5.11 9.74 -1.74
CA THR A 184 -4.48 9.30 -0.48
C THR A 184 -4.83 7.85 -0.19
N LEU A 185 -3.95 7.17 0.52
CA LEU A 185 -4.18 5.89 1.16
C LEU A 185 -3.86 6.02 2.66
N LEU A 186 -4.87 5.98 3.52
CA LEU A 186 -4.66 6.01 4.96
C LEU A 186 -4.34 4.60 5.47
N TRP A 187 -3.16 4.42 6.05
CA TRP A 187 -2.78 3.17 6.71
C TRP A 187 -3.45 3.08 8.08
N VAL A 188 -4.18 1.99 8.31
CA VAL A 188 -4.75 1.68 9.61
C VAL A 188 -3.93 0.57 10.24
N GLY A 189 -2.74 0.96 10.71
CA GLY A 189 -1.65 0.08 11.13
C GLY A 189 -1.79 -0.45 12.55
N ALA A 190 -2.71 -1.36 12.79
CA ALA A 190 -2.85 -1.97 14.12
C ALA A 190 -1.86 -3.11 14.39
N TRP A 191 -1.25 -3.68 13.35
CA TRP A 191 -0.26 -4.76 13.40
C TRP A 191 -0.67 -5.93 14.31
N PRO A 192 -1.83 -6.59 14.05
CA PRO A 192 -2.28 -7.70 14.87
C PRO A 192 -1.34 -8.90 14.71
N LYS A 193 -0.96 -9.53 15.84
CA LYS A 193 0.06 -10.60 15.88
C LYS A 193 -0.49 -11.99 16.19
N ASN A 194 -1.67 -12.05 16.76
CA ASN A 194 -2.31 -13.29 17.17
C ASN A 194 -3.83 -13.10 17.28
N HIS A 195 -4.54 -14.17 17.65
CA HIS A 195 -6.00 -14.20 17.72
C HIS A 195 -6.52 -14.23 19.18
N SER A 196 -5.81 -13.62 20.12
CA SER A 196 -6.30 -13.52 21.50
C SER A 196 -7.43 -12.49 21.61
N PRO A 197 -8.36 -12.65 22.59
CA PRO A 197 -9.40 -11.65 22.84
C PRO A 197 -8.84 -10.25 23.11
N GLU A 198 -7.70 -10.17 23.79
CA GLU A 198 -7.00 -8.92 24.09
C GLU A 198 -6.49 -8.26 22.80
N GLU A 199 -5.92 -9.05 21.89
CA GLU A 199 -5.40 -8.55 20.61
C GLU A 199 -6.53 -8.09 19.68
N ILE A 200 -7.64 -8.81 19.62
CA ILE A 200 -8.85 -8.40 18.90
C ILE A 200 -9.32 -7.05 19.44
N LYS A 201 -9.51 -6.93 20.75
CA LYS A 201 -9.97 -5.69 21.41
C LYS A 201 -8.99 -4.52 21.17
N ARG A 202 -7.69 -4.76 21.28
CA ARG A 202 -6.64 -3.76 21.03
C ARG A 202 -6.70 -3.25 19.58
N THR A 203 -6.83 -4.16 18.63
CA THR A 203 -6.86 -3.86 17.20
C THR A 203 -8.13 -3.08 16.83
N GLU A 204 -9.30 -3.51 17.32
CA GLU A 204 -10.56 -2.80 17.09
C GLU A 204 -10.55 -1.40 17.72
N ALA A 205 -10.00 -1.25 18.92
CA ALA A 205 -9.86 0.04 19.59
C ALA A 205 -8.93 1.00 18.82
N HIS A 206 -7.82 0.49 18.25
CA HIS A 206 -6.93 1.28 17.41
C HIS A 206 -7.64 1.74 16.13
N TYR A 207 -8.35 0.85 15.46
CA TYR A 207 -9.13 1.18 14.26
C TYR A 207 -10.17 2.23 14.56
N GLU A 208 -10.93 2.05 15.64
CA GLU A 208 -11.98 3.02 16.04
C GLU A 208 -11.39 4.41 16.30
N LYS A 209 -10.18 4.49 16.91
CA LYS A 209 -9.49 5.78 17.11
C LYS A 209 -9.21 6.46 15.76
N VAL A 210 -8.61 5.75 14.80
CA VAL A 210 -8.30 6.31 13.48
C VAL A 210 -9.57 6.72 12.73
N PHE A 211 -10.58 5.85 12.72
CA PHE A 211 -11.83 6.14 12.02
C PHE A 211 -12.63 7.27 12.68
N ASN A 212 -12.53 7.48 14.00
CA ASN A 212 -13.15 8.64 14.66
C ASN A 212 -12.52 9.96 14.19
N GLU A 213 -11.22 10.02 13.95
CA GLU A 213 -10.56 11.19 13.35
C GLU A 213 -11.07 11.44 11.92
N VAL A 214 -11.19 10.40 11.10
CA VAL A 214 -11.71 10.48 9.73
C VAL A 214 -13.18 10.94 9.71
N ARG A 215 -14.04 10.38 10.56
CA ARG A 215 -15.46 10.76 10.73
C ARG A 215 -15.59 12.22 11.16
N ALA A 216 -14.80 12.64 12.14
CA ALA A 216 -14.78 14.02 12.62
C ALA A 216 -14.33 15.00 11.51
N GLY A 217 -13.42 14.58 10.64
CA GLY A 217 -13.00 15.33 9.46
C GLY A 217 -13.95 15.26 8.27
N GLY A 218 -15.09 14.55 8.39
CA GLY A 218 -16.10 14.41 7.33
C GLY A 218 -15.57 13.64 6.12
N TRP A 219 -14.65 12.68 6.30
CA TRP A 219 -14.00 11.84 5.28
C TRP A 219 -13.20 12.62 4.22
N LYS A 220 -12.93 13.89 4.45
CA LYS A 220 -12.17 14.73 3.54
C LYS A 220 -10.74 14.19 3.39
N GLY A 221 -10.23 14.22 2.17
CA GLY A 221 -8.84 13.85 1.89
C GLY A 221 -8.53 12.35 2.06
N VAL A 222 -9.53 11.46 2.13
CA VAL A 222 -9.34 10.01 2.16
C VAL A 222 -9.90 9.41 0.88
N SER A 223 -9.02 8.91 0.02
CA SER A 223 -9.43 8.22 -1.22
C SER A 223 -9.51 6.71 -1.03
N ALA A 224 -8.62 6.18 -0.21
CA ALA A 224 -8.57 4.77 0.15
C ALA A 224 -8.05 4.60 1.58
N VAL A 225 -8.35 3.45 2.17
CA VAL A 225 -7.74 2.98 3.43
C VAL A 225 -7.05 1.64 3.20
N SER A 226 -5.98 1.36 3.95
CA SER A 226 -5.35 0.04 4.01
C SER A 226 -5.49 -0.53 5.41
N LEU A 227 -6.23 -1.63 5.53
CA LEU A 227 -6.49 -2.31 6.79
C LEU A 227 -5.45 -3.41 7.02
N HIS A 228 -4.72 -3.32 8.13
CA HIS A 228 -3.79 -4.36 8.55
C HIS A 228 -4.54 -5.47 9.27
N THR A 229 -4.63 -6.63 8.68
CA THR A 229 -5.37 -7.76 9.23
C THR A 229 -4.43 -8.91 9.61
N TYR A 230 -4.87 -9.77 10.53
CA TYR A 230 -4.29 -11.07 10.80
C TYR A 230 -5.33 -12.14 10.42
N TYR A 231 -4.89 -13.25 9.86
CA TYR A 231 -5.76 -14.34 9.42
C TYR A 231 -5.26 -15.69 9.90
N ASN A 232 -6.15 -16.48 10.49
CA ASN A 232 -5.81 -17.83 10.92
C ASN A 232 -7.04 -18.75 10.94
N THR A 233 -7.05 -19.76 10.05
CA THR A 233 -8.15 -20.71 9.86
C THR A 233 -8.43 -21.64 11.04
N ARG A 234 -7.55 -21.64 12.07
CA ARG A 234 -7.76 -22.45 13.29
C ARG A 234 -8.90 -21.91 14.15
N TYR A 235 -9.36 -20.68 13.89
CA TYR A 235 -10.41 -20.03 14.66
C TYR A 235 -11.70 -19.97 13.85
N ALA A 236 -12.85 -20.06 14.52
CA ALA A 236 -14.17 -20.00 13.89
C ALA A 236 -14.40 -18.65 13.18
N ASP A 237 -13.97 -17.55 13.81
CA ASP A 237 -13.77 -16.26 13.14
C ASP A 237 -12.28 -16.13 12.83
N PRO A 238 -11.85 -16.19 11.56
CA PRO A 238 -10.43 -16.29 11.24
C PRO A 238 -9.69 -14.95 11.25
N PHE A 239 -10.40 -13.81 11.28
CA PHE A 239 -9.77 -12.49 11.16
C PHE A 239 -9.53 -11.80 12.51
N VAL A 240 -8.51 -10.96 12.53
CA VAL A 240 -8.30 -9.89 13.54
C VAL A 240 -8.01 -8.59 12.78
N PRO A 241 -8.84 -7.53 12.95
CA PRO A 241 -10.09 -7.46 13.73
C PRO A 241 -11.12 -8.50 13.28
N SER A 242 -12.17 -8.72 14.08
CA SER A 242 -13.19 -9.71 13.77
C SER A 242 -13.84 -9.50 12.39
N THR A 243 -14.23 -10.60 11.73
CA THR A 243 -14.86 -10.56 10.40
C THR A 243 -16.04 -9.58 10.34
N ALA A 244 -16.89 -9.59 11.38
CA ALA A 244 -18.04 -8.70 11.47
C ALA A 244 -17.61 -7.22 11.58
N TYR A 245 -16.55 -6.94 12.33
CA TYR A 245 -16.01 -5.59 12.48
C TYR A 245 -15.38 -5.10 11.17
N LEU A 246 -14.57 -5.92 10.51
CA LEU A 246 -14.01 -5.62 9.20
C LEU A 246 -15.10 -5.30 8.18
N LYS A 247 -16.12 -6.15 8.10
CA LYS A 247 -17.25 -5.93 7.18
C LYS A 247 -17.95 -4.60 7.43
N LYS A 248 -18.21 -4.27 8.71
CA LYS A 248 -18.80 -2.97 9.10
C LYS A 248 -17.96 -1.80 8.59
N LEU A 249 -16.64 -1.83 8.77
CA LEU A 249 -15.76 -0.74 8.34
C LEU A 249 -15.67 -0.65 6.82
N ILE A 250 -15.62 -1.78 6.11
CA ILE A 250 -15.61 -1.81 4.65
C ILE A 250 -16.88 -1.14 4.11
N ASP A 251 -18.05 -1.52 4.65
CA ASP A 251 -19.33 -0.95 4.23
C ASP A 251 -19.41 0.56 4.54
N GLU A 252 -18.88 1.00 5.69
CA GLU A 252 -18.80 2.40 6.05
C GLU A 252 -17.90 3.19 5.08
N CYS A 253 -16.71 2.67 4.73
CA CYS A 253 -15.83 3.27 3.73
C CYS A 253 -16.55 3.43 2.39
N HIS A 254 -17.20 2.37 1.91
CA HIS A 254 -17.92 2.38 0.65
C HIS A 254 -19.08 3.39 0.65
N ALA A 255 -19.80 3.55 1.77
CA ALA A 255 -20.88 4.54 1.91
C ALA A 255 -20.36 5.98 1.74
N HIS A 256 -19.06 6.21 1.99
CA HIS A 256 -18.39 7.50 1.78
C HIS A 256 -17.55 7.56 0.50
N GLY A 257 -17.64 6.56 -0.40
CA GLY A 257 -16.89 6.52 -1.65
C GLY A 257 -15.39 6.20 -1.50
N VAL A 258 -14.98 5.75 -0.30
CA VAL A 258 -13.59 5.40 0.03
C VAL A 258 -13.31 3.94 -0.32
N LYS A 259 -12.22 3.68 -1.03
CA LYS A 259 -11.79 2.33 -1.38
C LYS A 259 -11.07 1.65 -0.22
N VAL A 260 -11.17 0.31 -0.16
CA VAL A 260 -10.57 -0.47 0.91
C VAL A 260 -9.56 -1.46 0.35
N CYS A 261 -8.29 -1.27 0.72
CA CYS A 261 -7.23 -2.25 0.58
C CYS A 261 -7.04 -3.01 1.89
N SER A 262 -6.46 -4.19 1.85
CA SER A 262 -6.01 -4.89 3.06
C SER A 262 -4.68 -5.58 2.83
N ILE A 263 -3.85 -5.62 3.89
CA ILE A 263 -2.64 -6.43 3.95
C ILE A 263 -2.76 -7.41 5.13
N PRO A 264 -2.80 -8.72 4.85
CA PRO A 264 -2.89 -9.75 5.88
C PRO A 264 -1.50 -10.13 6.38
N PHE A 265 -0.89 -9.29 7.21
CA PHE A 265 0.40 -9.57 7.83
C PHE A 265 0.39 -10.86 8.68
N GLU A 266 1.58 -11.39 9.00
CA GLU A 266 1.78 -12.52 9.92
C GLU A 266 1.00 -13.79 9.56
N GLY A 267 1.53 -14.52 8.58
CA GLY A 267 1.06 -15.86 8.20
C GLY A 267 -0.20 -15.90 7.35
N GLY A 268 -0.73 -14.73 6.95
CA GLY A 268 -2.01 -14.63 6.24
C GLY A 268 -1.92 -14.47 4.72
N GLU A 269 -0.75 -14.32 4.12
CA GLU A 269 -0.64 -13.99 2.69
C GLU A 269 -0.71 -15.22 1.78
N THR A 270 -1.87 -15.87 1.75
CA THR A 270 -2.21 -17.00 0.88
C THR A 270 -3.30 -16.62 -0.12
N GLU A 271 -3.46 -17.42 -1.18
CA GLU A 271 -4.58 -17.23 -2.12
C GLU A 271 -5.94 -17.23 -1.40
N GLU A 272 -6.09 -18.07 -0.37
CA GLU A 272 -7.33 -18.19 0.40
C GLU A 272 -7.67 -16.86 1.10
N VAL A 273 -6.72 -16.24 1.80
CA VAL A 273 -7.01 -15.00 2.54
C VAL A 273 -7.36 -13.84 1.60
N TYR A 274 -6.67 -13.72 0.46
CA TYR A 274 -7.02 -12.67 -0.52
C TYR A 274 -8.42 -12.88 -1.09
N ARG A 275 -8.84 -14.13 -1.36
CA ARG A 275 -10.21 -14.44 -1.77
C ARG A 275 -11.21 -14.11 -0.67
N LYS A 276 -10.89 -14.41 0.59
CA LYS A 276 -11.75 -14.05 1.74
C LYS A 276 -11.88 -12.53 1.92
N LEU A 277 -10.79 -11.79 1.80
CA LEU A 277 -10.83 -10.31 1.82
C LEU A 277 -11.65 -9.75 0.65
N TRP A 278 -11.53 -10.36 -0.54
CA TRP A 278 -12.38 -10.01 -1.67
C TRP A 278 -13.85 -10.30 -1.40
N GLU A 279 -14.19 -11.46 -0.85
CA GLU A 279 -15.57 -11.84 -0.47
C GLU A 279 -16.14 -10.87 0.59
N LEU A 280 -15.34 -10.39 1.53
CA LEU A 280 -15.74 -9.39 2.52
C LEU A 280 -16.05 -8.01 1.90
N GLY A 281 -15.50 -7.71 0.73
CA GLY A 281 -15.73 -6.46 0.03
C GLY A 281 -14.50 -5.58 -0.18
N CYS A 282 -13.29 -6.01 0.19
CA CYS A 282 -12.09 -5.26 -0.15
C CYS A 282 -12.00 -4.99 -1.65
N ASP A 283 -11.59 -3.79 -2.03
CA ASP A 283 -11.45 -3.36 -3.42
C ASP A 283 -10.11 -3.82 -4.02
N ALA A 284 -9.08 -3.92 -3.18
CA ALA A 284 -7.71 -4.21 -3.60
C ALA A 284 -6.89 -4.81 -2.44
N PHE A 285 -5.64 -5.15 -2.72
CA PHE A 285 -4.75 -5.79 -1.77
C PHE A 285 -3.42 -5.04 -1.67
N SER A 286 -2.83 -5.02 -0.49
CA SER A 286 -1.41 -4.77 -0.30
C SER A 286 -0.72 -6.10 0.00
N THR A 287 0.56 -6.29 -0.38
CA THR A 287 1.21 -7.58 -0.26
C THR A 287 2.70 -7.51 0.02
N ASP A 288 3.16 -8.46 0.84
CA ASP A 288 4.57 -8.87 0.98
C ASP A 288 4.93 -10.08 0.09
N TYR A 289 3.94 -10.69 -0.61
CA TYR A 289 4.11 -11.87 -1.48
C TYR A 289 3.48 -11.63 -2.85
N PRO A 290 4.11 -10.80 -3.70
CA PRO A 290 3.54 -10.35 -4.97
C PRO A 290 3.13 -11.49 -5.91
N SER A 291 3.88 -12.57 -5.99
CA SER A 291 3.55 -13.72 -6.85
C SER A 291 2.18 -14.33 -6.50
N VAL A 292 1.85 -14.41 -5.21
CA VAL A 292 0.55 -14.91 -4.74
C VAL A 292 -0.57 -13.93 -5.11
N MET A 293 -0.38 -12.66 -4.82
CA MET A 293 -1.36 -11.61 -5.13
C MET A 293 -1.62 -11.50 -6.64
N PHE A 294 -0.58 -11.51 -7.47
CA PHE A 294 -0.72 -11.44 -8.93
C PHE A 294 -1.55 -12.60 -9.48
N LYS A 295 -1.37 -13.81 -8.94
CA LYS A 295 -2.17 -14.97 -9.31
C LYS A 295 -3.65 -14.74 -8.97
N VAL A 296 -3.94 -14.33 -7.73
CA VAL A 296 -5.33 -14.08 -7.29
C VAL A 296 -5.99 -13.01 -8.15
N ILE A 297 -5.30 -11.90 -8.43
CA ILE A 297 -5.83 -10.82 -9.28
C ILE A 297 -6.17 -11.32 -10.69
N ARG A 298 -5.29 -12.11 -11.32
CA ARG A 298 -5.58 -12.71 -12.64
C ARG A 298 -6.83 -13.59 -12.61
N ASP A 299 -6.95 -14.43 -11.56
CA ASP A 299 -8.08 -15.32 -11.41
C ASP A 299 -9.40 -14.55 -11.21
N LEU A 300 -9.39 -13.52 -10.37
CA LEU A 300 -10.57 -12.67 -10.13
C LEU A 300 -11.02 -11.95 -11.41
N LYS A 301 -10.10 -11.36 -12.16
CA LYS A 301 -10.39 -10.72 -13.46
C LYS A 301 -10.93 -11.70 -14.48
N ALA A 302 -10.38 -12.91 -14.55
CA ALA A 302 -10.88 -13.96 -15.46
C ALA A 302 -12.29 -14.47 -15.10
N GLN A 303 -12.67 -14.41 -13.82
CA GLN A 303 -14.01 -14.76 -13.36
C GLN A 303 -15.05 -13.68 -13.68
N ALA A 304 -14.67 -12.40 -13.60
CA ALA A 304 -15.57 -11.28 -13.90
C ALA A 304 -15.82 -11.11 -15.42
N GLY A 305 -14.90 -11.51 -16.27
CA GLY A 305 -15.03 -11.46 -17.74
C GLY A 305 -15.85 -12.62 -18.35
N LYS A 306 -16.37 -13.51 -17.51
CA LYS A 306 -17.30 -14.61 -17.92
C LYS A 306 -18.73 -14.28 -17.58
#